data_efd9450d4e39dc4f24782f6411e23937
#
_entry.id   efd9450d4e39dc4f24782f6411e23937
#
_cell.length_a   1.000
_cell.length_b   1.000
_cell.length_c   1.000
_cell.angle_alpha   90.00
_cell.angle_beta   90.00
_cell.angle_gamma   90.00
#
_symmetry.space_group_name_H-M   'P 1'
#
loop_
_entity.id
_entity.type
_entity.pdbx_description
1 polymer ?
#
loop_
_entity_poly.entity_id
_entity_poly.type
_entity_poly.pdbx_seq_one_letter_code
_entity_poly.pdbx_strand_id
1 'polypeptide(L)'
;KKAVKSGKYDFIIHAGDPDQEGELLVRETLNEIGNSLPVMRIWINASTENEFVSALKNMKSDNDPFYERIYQAGLARSHCDYLVGMNLSPVVSLKTDETVNIGRLKTFIIDLVAAQEEKVKNWKPQSHYGIAAQCQYNSMDFISEHTTVFETEQEAKDIIKLLQNTATVTSVETKTVKKSAP
;
A
#
# COMPACT_ATOMS: atom_id res chain seq x y z
N LYS A 1 8.41 -29.26 20.66
CA LYS A 1 9.33 -30.41 20.42
C LYS A 1 8.84 -31.68 21.09
N LYS A 2 8.56 -31.69 22.42
CA LYS A 2 8.07 -32.92 23.14
C LYS A 2 6.76 -33.45 22.57
N ALA A 3 5.77 -32.60 22.29
CA ALA A 3 4.50 -32.97 21.72
C ALA A 3 4.63 -33.64 20.34
N VAL A 4 5.36 -33.02 19.42
CA VAL A 4 5.59 -33.50 18.06
C VAL A 4 6.27 -34.90 18.07
N LYS A 5 7.21 -35.10 19.01
CA LYS A 5 7.95 -36.37 19.14
C LYS A 5 7.26 -37.42 20.00
N SER A 6 6.05 -37.15 20.52
CA SER A 6 5.36 -38.04 21.45
C SER A 6 4.71 -39.25 20.80
N GLY A 7 4.54 -39.26 19.47
CA GLY A 7 3.79 -40.30 18.74
C GLY A 7 2.30 -40.34 19.04
N LYS A 8 1.74 -39.29 19.67
CA LYS A 8 0.34 -39.20 20.06
C LYS A 8 -0.54 -38.50 19.04
N TYR A 9 0.06 -37.87 18.04
CA TYR A 9 -0.64 -37.03 17.07
C TYR A 9 -0.35 -37.51 15.65
N ASP A 10 -1.35 -37.51 14.81
CA ASP A 10 -1.28 -37.97 13.42
C ASP A 10 -0.79 -36.89 12.48
N PHE A 11 -1.08 -35.62 12.77
CA PHE A 11 -0.69 -34.47 11.97
C PHE A 11 -0.67 -33.18 12.81
N ILE A 12 -0.14 -32.13 12.22
CA ILE A 12 -0.07 -30.78 12.80
C ILE A 12 -0.99 -29.87 11.99
N ILE A 13 -1.75 -29.01 12.68
CA ILE A 13 -2.47 -27.92 12.03
C ILE A 13 -1.62 -26.65 12.14
N HIS A 14 -1.22 -26.13 10.99
CA HIS A 14 -0.57 -24.84 10.87
C HIS A 14 -1.62 -23.74 10.80
N ALA A 15 -1.76 -22.97 11.88
CA ALA A 15 -2.72 -21.88 12.06
C ALA A 15 -2.03 -20.51 12.22
N GLY A 16 -0.87 -20.30 11.58
CA GLY A 16 -0.21 -18.99 11.53
C GLY A 16 -1.05 -17.97 10.77
N ASP A 17 -0.72 -16.71 10.92
CA ASP A 17 -1.42 -15.63 10.22
C ASP A 17 -1.45 -15.84 8.70
N PRO A 18 -2.49 -15.36 7.98
CA PRO A 18 -2.65 -15.56 6.55
C PRO A 18 -1.77 -14.60 5.74
N ASP A 19 -0.47 -14.59 6.02
CA ASP A 19 0.53 -13.77 5.36
C ASP A 19 1.89 -14.47 5.23
N GLN A 20 2.86 -13.78 4.63
CA GLN A 20 4.20 -14.31 4.39
C GLN A 20 4.97 -14.56 5.70
N GLU A 21 4.75 -13.75 6.72
CA GLU A 21 5.46 -13.85 7.99
C GLU A 21 4.91 -14.98 8.85
N GLY A 22 3.58 -15.11 8.95
CA GLY A 22 2.93 -16.20 9.65
C GLY A 22 3.27 -17.58 9.03
N GLU A 23 3.37 -17.64 7.69
CA GLU A 23 3.80 -18.84 6.99
C GLU A 23 5.27 -19.18 7.30
N LEU A 24 6.16 -18.18 7.24
CA LEU A 24 7.58 -18.32 7.50
C LEU A 24 7.86 -18.78 8.94
N LEU A 25 7.30 -18.09 9.93
CA LEU A 25 7.56 -18.35 11.35
C LEU A 25 7.17 -19.77 11.77
N VAL A 26 6.02 -20.26 11.30
CA VAL A 26 5.56 -21.61 11.66
C VAL A 26 6.42 -22.66 10.97
N ARG A 27 6.71 -22.52 9.68
CA ARG A 27 7.55 -23.50 8.96
C ARG A 27 8.98 -23.54 9.50
N GLU A 28 9.61 -22.40 9.78
CA GLU A 28 10.94 -22.39 10.40
C GLU A 28 10.92 -23.05 11.78
N THR A 29 9.89 -22.78 12.59
CA THR A 29 9.73 -23.44 13.88
C THR A 29 9.58 -24.97 13.74
N LEU A 30 8.80 -25.44 12.79
CA LEU A 30 8.63 -26.87 12.52
C LEU A 30 9.91 -27.53 12.02
N ASN A 31 10.66 -26.85 11.15
CA ASN A 31 11.95 -27.30 10.67
C ASN A 31 12.98 -27.40 11.82
N GLU A 32 13.07 -26.37 12.68
CA GLU A 32 14.02 -26.32 13.81
C GLU A 32 13.74 -27.41 14.86
N ILE A 33 12.50 -27.77 15.08
CA ILE A 33 12.18 -28.88 15.99
C ILE A 33 12.35 -30.26 15.36
N GLY A 34 12.62 -30.31 14.05
CA GLY A 34 12.74 -31.55 13.28
C GLY A 34 11.41 -32.28 13.17
N ASN A 35 10.39 -31.61 12.67
CA ASN A 35 9.06 -32.20 12.49
C ASN A 35 9.07 -33.24 11.37
N SER A 36 8.45 -34.39 11.64
CA SER A 36 8.24 -35.48 10.67
C SER A 36 6.77 -35.78 10.43
N LEU A 37 5.86 -35.12 11.16
CA LEU A 37 4.41 -35.32 10.99
C LEU A 37 3.89 -34.53 9.78
N PRO A 38 2.86 -35.01 9.10
CA PRO A 38 2.17 -34.25 8.08
C PRO A 38 1.66 -32.90 8.65
N VAL A 39 1.73 -31.85 7.85
CA VAL A 39 1.25 -30.52 8.22
C VAL A 39 0.07 -30.14 7.33
N MET A 40 -1.02 -29.76 7.97
CA MET A 40 -2.22 -29.24 7.31
C MET A 40 -2.35 -27.75 7.59
N ARG A 41 -2.56 -26.96 6.56
CA ARG A 41 -2.69 -25.50 6.65
C ARG A 41 -4.16 -25.08 6.70
N ILE A 42 -4.53 -24.29 7.70
CA ILE A 42 -5.77 -23.52 7.73
C ILE A 42 -5.50 -22.06 7.45
N TRP A 43 -6.34 -21.44 6.63
CA TRP A 43 -6.19 -20.04 6.23
C TRP A 43 -7.37 -19.23 6.76
N ILE A 44 -7.12 -18.37 7.76
CA ILE A 44 -8.17 -17.69 8.53
C ILE A 44 -8.02 -16.19 8.31
N ASN A 45 -8.95 -15.58 7.59
CA ASN A 45 -8.93 -14.15 7.29
C ASN A 45 -9.67 -13.29 8.33
N ALA A 46 -10.56 -13.91 9.12
CA ALA A 46 -11.33 -13.21 10.14
C ALA A 46 -11.53 -14.11 11.38
N SER A 47 -11.49 -13.52 12.56
CA SER A 47 -11.66 -14.23 13.84
C SER A 47 -13.15 -14.47 14.17
N THR A 48 -13.88 -15.10 13.26
CA THR A 48 -15.28 -15.48 13.45
C THR A 48 -15.45 -17.00 13.48
N GLU A 49 -16.44 -17.49 14.23
CA GLU A 49 -16.70 -18.92 14.34
C GLU A 49 -16.93 -19.59 12.98
N ASN A 50 -17.72 -18.95 12.12
CA ASN A 50 -17.99 -19.46 10.77
C ASN A 50 -16.72 -19.58 9.93
N GLU A 51 -15.80 -18.63 10.03
CA GLU A 51 -14.53 -18.67 9.31
C GLU A 51 -13.63 -19.80 9.82
N PHE A 52 -13.55 -20.01 11.13
CA PHE A 52 -12.82 -21.13 11.73
C PHE A 52 -13.35 -22.47 11.25
N VAL A 53 -14.68 -22.66 11.30
CA VAL A 53 -15.31 -23.90 10.85
C VAL A 53 -15.08 -24.14 9.35
N SER A 54 -15.17 -23.09 8.55
CA SER A 54 -14.88 -23.14 7.12
C SER A 54 -13.42 -23.49 6.84
N ALA A 55 -12.49 -22.84 7.51
CA ALA A 55 -11.05 -23.08 7.36
C ALA A 55 -10.66 -24.52 7.76
N LEU A 56 -11.24 -25.06 8.82
CA LEU A 56 -11.02 -26.44 9.22
C LEU A 56 -11.55 -27.45 8.19
N LYS A 57 -12.71 -27.18 7.58
CA LYS A 57 -13.27 -28.05 6.54
C LYS A 57 -12.47 -28.02 5.24
N ASN A 58 -11.81 -26.91 4.96
CA ASN A 58 -11.06 -26.65 3.73
C ASN A 58 -9.54 -26.72 3.91
N MET A 59 -9.07 -27.40 4.97
CA MET A 59 -7.64 -27.59 5.20
C MET A 59 -6.97 -28.21 3.98
N LYS A 60 -5.79 -27.69 3.64
CA LYS A 60 -4.93 -28.23 2.60
C LYS A 60 -3.58 -28.65 3.17
N SER A 61 -2.88 -29.49 2.43
CA SER A 61 -1.48 -29.79 2.78
C SER A 61 -0.65 -28.51 2.75
N ASP A 62 0.25 -28.38 3.70
CA ASP A 62 1.25 -27.31 3.75
C ASP A 62 2.15 -27.26 2.49
N ASN A 63 2.27 -28.40 1.79
CA ASN A 63 2.99 -28.50 0.51
C ASN A 63 2.17 -28.04 -0.71
N ASP A 64 0.95 -27.49 -0.54
CA ASP A 64 0.21 -26.88 -1.64
C ASP A 64 1.05 -25.75 -2.29
N PRO A 65 1.16 -25.71 -3.63
CA PRO A 65 1.98 -24.72 -4.32
C PRO A 65 1.65 -23.26 -3.99
N PHE A 66 0.45 -22.98 -3.52
CA PHE A 66 0.06 -21.65 -3.05
C PHE A 66 0.84 -21.25 -1.78
N TYR A 67 0.84 -22.11 -0.76
CA TYR A 67 1.54 -21.84 0.51
C TYR A 67 3.06 -21.88 0.33
N GLU A 68 3.55 -22.76 -0.53
CA GLU A 68 4.98 -22.80 -0.85
C GLU A 68 5.49 -21.47 -1.43
N ARG A 69 4.74 -20.86 -2.35
CA ARG A 69 5.11 -19.53 -2.89
C ARG A 69 5.11 -18.44 -1.84
N ILE A 70 4.15 -18.47 -0.91
CA ILE A 70 4.09 -17.51 0.21
C ILE A 70 5.30 -17.68 1.13
N TYR A 71 5.63 -18.91 1.47
CA TYR A 71 6.81 -19.24 2.27
C TYR A 71 8.10 -18.74 1.60
N GLN A 72 8.30 -19.05 0.33
CA GLN A 72 9.48 -18.61 -0.41
C GLN A 72 9.58 -17.08 -0.50
N ALA A 73 8.46 -16.39 -0.65
CA ALA A 73 8.42 -14.92 -0.63
C ALA A 73 8.80 -14.36 0.77
N GLY A 74 8.30 -14.98 1.84
CA GLY A 74 8.68 -14.63 3.22
C GLY A 74 10.15 -14.87 3.49
N LEU A 75 10.69 -16.00 3.06
CA LEU A 75 12.10 -16.36 3.20
C LEU A 75 13.01 -15.39 2.44
N ALA A 76 12.67 -15.07 1.19
CA ALA A 76 13.41 -14.10 0.39
C ALA A 76 13.42 -12.71 1.05
N ARG A 77 12.28 -12.25 1.59
CA ARG A 77 12.19 -11.01 2.35
C ARG A 77 13.10 -11.02 3.57
N SER A 78 13.04 -12.09 4.38
CA SER A 78 13.88 -12.24 5.58
C SER A 78 15.37 -12.20 5.25
N HIS A 79 15.78 -12.92 4.20
CA HIS A 79 17.18 -12.90 3.74
C HIS A 79 17.63 -11.51 3.26
N CYS A 80 16.78 -10.80 2.51
CA CYS A 80 17.08 -9.43 2.07
C CYS A 80 17.23 -8.48 3.27
N ASP A 81 16.32 -8.55 4.24
CA ASP A 81 16.39 -7.71 5.43
C ASP A 81 17.64 -7.99 6.26
N TYR A 82 18.01 -9.26 6.39
CA TYR A 82 19.27 -9.67 7.05
C TYR A 82 20.52 -9.15 6.32
N LEU A 83 20.61 -9.38 5.01
CA LEU A 83 21.74 -8.92 4.21
C LEU A 83 21.93 -7.41 4.25
N VAL A 84 20.85 -6.65 4.09
CA VAL A 84 20.89 -5.19 4.16
C VAL A 84 21.27 -4.71 5.55
N GLY A 85 20.60 -5.21 6.58
CA GLY A 85 20.83 -4.78 7.97
C GLY A 85 22.23 -5.09 8.45
N MET A 86 22.70 -6.32 8.23
CA MET A 86 23.99 -6.79 8.73
C MET A 86 25.19 -6.18 8.01
N ASN A 87 25.05 -5.82 6.74
CA ASN A 87 26.15 -5.21 5.99
C ASN A 87 26.17 -3.69 6.09
N LEU A 88 25.00 -3.02 6.00
CA LEU A 88 24.97 -1.56 5.93
C LEU A 88 25.00 -0.90 7.31
N SER A 89 24.42 -1.49 8.34
CA SER A 89 24.42 -0.87 9.68
C SER A 89 25.82 -0.65 10.23
N PRO A 90 26.76 -1.62 10.18
CA PRO A 90 28.14 -1.39 10.63
C PRO A 90 28.87 -0.35 9.78
N VAL A 91 28.70 -0.37 8.45
CA VAL A 91 29.36 0.57 7.55
C VAL A 91 28.93 2.02 7.84
N VAL A 92 27.62 2.25 8.00
CA VAL A 92 27.12 3.58 8.30
C VAL A 92 27.52 4.02 9.71
N SER A 93 27.43 3.12 10.71
CA SER A 93 27.83 3.44 12.07
C SER A 93 29.31 3.83 12.18
N LEU A 94 30.20 3.13 11.47
CA LEU A 94 31.63 3.48 11.41
C LEU A 94 31.87 4.83 10.73
N LYS A 95 31.07 5.17 9.72
CA LYS A 95 31.21 6.44 8.96
C LYS A 95 30.68 7.64 9.73
N THR A 96 29.66 7.46 10.55
CA THR A 96 29.00 8.55 11.31
C THR A 96 29.52 8.68 12.74
N ASP A 97 30.31 7.69 13.20
CA ASP A 97 30.76 7.55 14.61
C ASP A 97 29.56 7.44 15.59
N GLU A 98 28.43 6.95 15.11
CA GLU A 98 27.20 6.76 15.87
C GLU A 98 26.60 5.38 15.59
N THR A 99 25.87 4.79 16.53
CA THR A 99 25.16 3.54 16.29
C THR A 99 23.94 3.78 15.43
N VAL A 100 24.01 3.43 14.15
CA VAL A 100 22.92 3.57 13.17
C VAL A 100 22.43 2.22 12.70
N ASN A 101 21.15 1.94 12.95
CA ASN A 101 20.51 0.73 12.46
C ASN A 101 19.87 0.99 11.10
N ILE A 102 20.42 0.37 10.07
CA ILE A 102 19.89 0.41 8.71
C ILE A 102 18.93 -0.76 8.49
N GLY A 103 17.79 -0.47 7.93
CA GLY A 103 16.81 -1.48 7.53
C GLY A 103 16.18 -1.09 6.20
N ARG A 104 15.88 -2.07 5.38
CA ARG A 104 15.35 -1.88 4.02
C ARG A 104 14.12 -0.96 3.98
N LEU A 105 13.15 -1.20 4.85
CA LEU A 105 11.92 -0.40 4.90
C LEU A 105 12.11 0.93 5.65
N LYS A 106 12.76 0.90 6.81
CA LYS A 106 12.98 2.08 7.66
C LYS A 106 13.77 3.16 6.92
N THR A 107 14.86 2.79 6.26
CA THR A 107 15.71 3.72 5.51
C THR A 107 14.95 4.35 4.35
N PHE A 108 14.17 3.56 3.63
CA PHE A 108 13.34 4.06 2.54
C PHE A 108 12.29 5.09 3.02
N ILE A 109 11.62 4.82 4.14
CA ILE A 109 10.65 5.76 4.71
C ILE A 109 11.32 7.06 5.14
N ILE A 110 12.50 6.99 5.77
CA ILE A 110 13.27 8.18 6.16
C ILE A 110 13.66 9.01 4.93
N ASP A 111 14.10 8.35 3.86
CA ASP A 111 14.45 9.02 2.60
C ASP A 111 13.24 9.73 1.98
N LEU A 112 12.07 9.09 1.95
CA LEU A 112 10.83 9.71 1.48
C LEU A 112 10.45 10.96 2.29
N VAL A 113 10.57 10.89 3.62
CA VAL A 113 10.27 12.03 4.49
C VAL A 113 11.27 13.16 4.25
N ALA A 114 12.56 12.85 4.19
CA ALA A 114 13.61 13.85 3.93
C ALA A 114 13.42 14.53 2.56
N ALA A 115 13.13 13.75 1.52
CA ALA A 115 12.85 14.28 0.18
C ALA A 115 11.60 15.18 0.17
N GLN A 116 10.56 14.82 0.93
CA GLN A 116 9.37 15.65 1.05
C GLN A 116 9.65 16.96 1.82
N GLU A 117 10.42 16.90 2.90
CA GLU A 117 10.85 18.11 3.63
C GLU A 117 11.66 19.05 2.75
N GLU A 118 12.57 18.51 1.92
CA GLU A 118 13.33 19.30 0.98
C GLU A 118 12.44 19.99 -0.06
N LYS A 119 11.44 19.28 -0.60
CA LYS A 119 10.45 19.89 -1.49
C LYS A 119 9.67 21.01 -0.82
N VAL A 120 9.26 20.84 0.45
CA VAL A 120 8.56 21.86 1.21
C VAL A 120 9.46 23.09 1.47
N LYS A 121 10.72 22.87 1.87
CA LYS A 121 11.69 23.96 2.10
C LYS A 121 12.00 24.76 0.82
N ASN A 122 12.05 24.07 -0.30
CA ASN A 122 12.36 24.68 -1.61
C ASN A 122 11.10 25.13 -2.37
N TRP A 123 9.92 24.93 -1.80
CA TRP A 123 8.66 25.27 -2.45
C TRP A 123 8.55 26.78 -2.63
N LYS A 124 8.23 27.19 -3.85
CA LYS A 124 7.93 28.58 -4.20
C LYS A 124 6.48 28.64 -4.66
N PRO A 125 5.69 29.63 -4.18
CA PRO A 125 4.34 29.83 -4.65
C PRO A 125 4.34 30.03 -6.18
N GLN A 126 3.50 29.29 -6.87
CA GLN A 126 3.24 29.45 -8.29
C GLN A 126 1.84 30.01 -8.47
N SER A 127 1.71 31.09 -9.25
CA SER A 127 0.41 31.62 -9.62
C SER A 127 -0.14 30.81 -10.79
N HIS A 128 -1.40 30.43 -10.69
CA HIS A 128 -2.14 29.79 -11.77
C HIS A 128 -3.30 30.70 -12.15
N TYR A 129 -3.66 30.69 -13.43
CA TYR A 129 -4.68 31.55 -13.98
C TYR A 129 -5.83 30.70 -14.50
N GLY A 130 -7.03 30.96 -13.99
CA GLY A 130 -8.29 30.36 -14.49
C GLY A 130 -9.07 31.39 -15.28
N ILE A 131 -9.90 30.95 -16.20
CA ILE A 131 -10.83 31.82 -16.93
C ILE A 131 -12.25 31.48 -16.44
N ALA A 132 -12.97 32.50 -15.99
CA ALA A 132 -14.38 32.40 -15.67
C ALA A 132 -15.18 33.42 -16.51
N ALA A 133 -16.28 33.00 -17.06
CA ALA A 133 -17.19 33.83 -17.85
C ALA A 133 -18.53 33.94 -17.14
N GLN A 134 -19.05 35.15 -17.02
CA GLN A 134 -20.42 35.38 -16.60
C GLN A 134 -21.32 35.19 -17.81
N CYS A 135 -22.22 34.22 -17.73
CA CYS A 135 -23.13 33.83 -18.80
C CYS A 135 -24.56 34.07 -18.39
N GLN A 136 -25.43 34.31 -19.38
CA GLN A 136 -26.90 34.47 -19.17
C GLN A 136 -27.66 33.57 -20.12
N TYR A 137 -28.62 32.83 -19.59
CA TYR A 137 -29.59 32.03 -20.38
C TYR A 137 -30.97 32.14 -19.80
N ASN A 138 -31.96 32.54 -20.62
CA ASN A 138 -33.36 32.71 -20.22
C ASN A 138 -33.53 33.49 -18.92
N SER A 139 -32.88 34.65 -18.77
CA SER A 139 -32.88 35.48 -17.56
C SER A 139 -32.25 34.87 -16.32
N MET A 140 -31.54 33.76 -16.45
CA MET A 140 -30.70 33.18 -15.39
C MET A 140 -29.24 33.51 -15.63
N ASP A 141 -28.61 34.09 -14.63
CA ASP A 141 -27.17 34.35 -14.65
C ASP A 141 -26.42 33.18 -14.02
N PHE A 142 -25.34 32.76 -14.63
CA PHE A 142 -24.45 31.72 -14.10
C PHE A 142 -23.00 32.00 -14.47
N ILE A 143 -22.07 31.41 -13.70
CA ILE A 143 -20.63 31.47 -13.98
C ILE A 143 -20.23 30.17 -14.64
N SER A 144 -19.57 30.27 -15.78
CA SER A 144 -18.91 29.16 -16.47
C SER A 144 -17.41 29.26 -16.28
N GLU A 145 -16.78 28.17 -15.90
CA GLU A 145 -15.33 28.11 -15.70
C GLU A 145 -14.68 27.28 -16.80
N HIS A 146 -13.54 27.73 -17.26
CA HIS A 146 -12.71 26.97 -18.19
C HIS A 146 -12.09 25.80 -17.46
N THR A 147 -12.11 24.61 -18.07
CA THR A 147 -11.61 23.38 -17.43
C THR A 147 -10.09 23.33 -17.27
N THR A 148 -9.36 24.11 -18.08
CA THR A 148 -7.90 24.16 -18.04
C THR A 148 -7.43 25.35 -17.23
N VAL A 149 -6.44 25.11 -16.38
CA VAL A 149 -5.70 26.13 -15.63
C VAL A 149 -4.42 26.45 -16.39
N PHE A 150 -4.10 27.73 -16.51
CA PHE A 150 -2.95 28.23 -17.28
C PHE A 150 -1.80 28.60 -16.34
N GLU A 151 -0.57 28.40 -16.81
CA GLU A 151 0.62 28.72 -16.02
C GLU A 151 0.98 30.23 -16.10
N THR A 152 0.59 30.89 -17.19
CA THR A 152 0.85 32.29 -17.39
C THR A 152 -0.42 33.08 -17.65
N GLU A 153 -0.41 34.34 -17.19
CA GLU A 153 -1.51 35.31 -17.44
C GLU A 153 -1.69 35.58 -18.95
N GLN A 154 -0.60 35.55 -19.71
CA GLN A 154 -0.65 35.81 -21.14
C GLN A 154 -1.41 34.70 -21.89
N GLU A 155 -1.18 33.42 -21.55
CA GLU A 155 -1.93 32.29 -22.12
C GLU A 155 -3.43 32.43 -21.85
N ALA A 156 -3.81 32.75 -20.61
CA ALA A 156 -5.19 32.97 -20.25
C ALA A 156 -5.82 34.14 -21.06
N LYS A 157 -5.10 35.26 -21.21
CA LYS A 157 -5.56 36.41 -22.01
C LYS A 157 -5.70 36.06 -23.48
N ASP A 158 -4.83 35.26 -24.04
CA ASP A 158 -4.89 34.89 -25.46
C ASP A 158 -6.11 33.99 -25.74
N ILE A 159 -6.44 33.10 -24.81
CA ILE A 159 -7.70 32.32 -24.90
C ILE A 159 -8.93 33.24 -24.78
N ILE A 160 -8.92 34.22 -23.88
CA ILE A 160 -10.03 35.19 -23.75
C ILE A 160 -10.29 35.92 -25.06
N LYS A 161 -9.25 36.30 -25.80
CA LYS A 161 -9.40 36.96 -27.11
C LYS A 161 -10.08 36.11 -28.17
N LEU A 162 -10.01 34.76 -28.02
CA LEU A 162 -10.64 33.81 -28.94
C LEU A 162 -12.09 33.50 -28.58
N LEU A 163 -12.55 33.89 -27.37
CA LEU A 163 -13.92 33.65 -26.93
C LEU A 163 -14.91 34.53 -27.72
N GLN A 164 -16.00 33.91 -28.14
CA GLN A 164 -17.14 34.59 -28.80
C GLN A 164 -18.16 35.00 -27.76
N ASN A 165 -18.99 35.97 -28.10
CA ASN A 165 -20.07 36.45 -27.21
C ASN A 165 -21.24 35.44 -27.06
N THR A 166 -21.21 34.33 -27.78
CA THR A 166 -22.23 33.27 -27.73
C THR A 166 -21.56 31.92 -27.58
N ALA A 167 -22.15 31.06 -26.77
CA ALA A 167 -21.72 29.68 -26.59
C ALA A 167 -22.87 28.70 -26.78
N THR A 168 -22.56 27.50 -27.27
CA THR A 168 -23.54 26.41 -27.43
C THR A 168 -23.30 25.35 -26.39
N VAL A 169 -24.31 24.95 -25.67
CA VAL A 169 -24.27 23.84 -24.73
C VAL A 169 -24.17 22.51 -25.51
N THR A 170 -23.07 21.81 -25.39
CA THR A 170 -22.86 20.56 -26.13
C THR A 170 -23.30 19.31 -25.34
N SER A 171 -23.28 19.39 -24.01
CA SER A 171 -23.75 18.30 -23.13
C SER A 171 -24.13 18.84 -21.75
N VAL A 172 -25.07 18.17 -21.10
CA VAL A 172 -25.47 18.45 -19.72
C VAL A 172 -25.40 17.17 -18.93
N GLU A 173 -24.60 17.14 -17.85
CA GLU A 173 -24.51 16.00 -16.92
C GLU A 173 -25.01 16.44 -15.54
N THR A 174 -26.01 15.75 -15.02
CA THR A 174 -26.53 16.02 -13.67
C THR A 174 -26.00 14.98 -12.70
N LYS A 175 -25.26 15.44 -11.68
CA LYS A 175 -24.76 14.57 -10.59
C LYS A 175 -25.52 14.87 -9.30
N THR A 176 -26.22 13.87 -8.77
CA THR A 176 -26.84 13.95 -7.46
C THR A 176 -25.82 13.55 -6.38
N VAL A 177 -25.38 14.49 -5.57
CA VAL A 177 -24.49 14.24 -4.44
C VAL A 177 -25.30 14.19 -3.16
N LYS A 178 -25.35 13.01 -2.52
CA LYS A 178 -25.90 12.90 -1.15
C LYS A 178 -24.83 13.46 -0.19
N LYS A 179 -25.10 14.62 0.40
CA LYS A 179 -24.34 15.09 1.56
C LYS A 179 -24.85 14.34 2.78
N SER A 180 -23.99 13.56 3.44
CA SER A 180 -24.26 13.12 4.80
C SER A 180 -24.29 14.36 5.71
N ALA A 181 -25.19 14.37 6.66
CA ALA A 181 -25.19 15.40 7.70
C ALA A 181 -23.85 15.40 8.46
N PRO A 182 -23.39 16.55 8.94
CA PRO A 182 -22.16 16.66 9.70
C PRO A 182 -22.19 15.80 10.95
#